data_85423746ba025b4e094dc9a92e3ca698
#
_entry.id   85423746ba025b4e094dc9a92e3ca698
#
_cell.length_a   1.000
_cell.length_b   1.000
_cell.length_c   1.000
_cell.angle_alpha   90.00
_cell.angle_beta   90.00
_cell.angle_gamma   90.00
#
_symmetry.space_group_name_H-M   'P 1'
#
loop_
_entity.id
_entity.type
_entity.pdbx_description
1 polymer ?
#
loop_
_entity_poly.entity_id
_entity_poly.type
_entity_poly.pdbx_seq_one_letter_code
_entity_poly.pdbx_strand_id
1 'polypeptide(L)'
;MREIPVSRITDAVERLCIEANTHLPDDVKRAIEACRACEDGDIAVGVLDNIMENYQIADRECVPICQDTGMACVFLEIGQDVHLVGGDLREAVDE
;
A
#
# COMPACT_ATOMS: atom_id res chain seq x y z
N MET A 1 9.99 -21.84 20.31
CA MET A 1 9.34 -21.59 19.00
C MET A 1 8.11 -20.73 19.18
N ARG A 2 7.99 -19.69 18.42
CA ARG A 2 6.82 -18.81 18.46
C ARG A 2 5.77 -19.30 17.47
N GLU A 3 4.56 -19.52 17.93
CA GLU A 3 3.45 -19.91 17.08
C GLU A 3 2.59 -18.71 16.75
N ILE A 4 2.28 -18.51 15.45
CA ILE A 4 1.44 -17.44 14.98
C ILE A 4 0.29 -18.03 14.16
N PRO A 5 -0.97 -17.77 14.53
CA PRO A 5 -2.11 -18.23 13.73
C PRO A 5 -2.12 -17.58 12.36
N VAL A 6 -2.41 -18.34 11.31
CA VAL A 6 -2.47 -17.81 9.95
C VAL A 6 -3.59 -16.77 9.77
N SER A 7 -4.60 -16.80 10.66
CA SER A 7 -5.64 -15.77 10.65
C SER A 7 -5.10 -14.36 10.87
N ARG A 8 -4.01 -14.23 11.63
CA ARG A 8 -3.34 -12.92 11.80
C ARG A 8 -2.73 -12.43 10.50
N ILE A 9 -2.24 -13.35 9.67
CA ILE A 9 -1.70 -13.02 8.35
C ILE A 9 -2.83 -12.55 7.44
N THR A 10 -3.96 -13.25 7.44
CA THR A 10 -5.14 -12.84 6.67
C THR A 10 -5.57 -11.41 7.04
N ASP A 11 -5.69 -11.12 8.33
CA ASP A 11 -6.09 -9.78 8.80
C ASP A 11 -5.07 -8.71 8.42
N ALA A 12 -3.77 -9.02 8.53
CA ALA A 12 -2.71 -8.09 8.17
C ALA A 12 -2.69 -7.79 6.67
N VAL A 13 -2.86 -8.81 5.83
CA VAL A 13 -2.90 -8.64 4.37
C VAL A 13 -4.10 -7.80 3.96
N GLU A 14 -5.27 -8.05 4.55
CA GLU A 14 -6.47 -7.25 4.30
C GLU A 14 -6.21 -5.77 4.59
N ARG A 15 -5.70 -5.47 5.78
CA ARG A 15 -5.40 -4.09 6.19
C ARG A 15 -4.35 -3.44 5.29
N LEU A 16 -3.28 -4.18 4.96
CA LEU A 16 -2.21 -3.66 4.11
C LEU A 16 -2.69 -3.39 2.69
N CYS A 17 -3.56 -4.24 2.15
CA CYS A 17 -4.14 -4.02 0.82
C CYS A 17 -4.97 -2.74 0.79
N ILE A 18 -5.77 -2.49 1.81
CA ILE A 18 -6.57 -1.28 1.90
C ILE A 18 -5.66 -0.05 2.02
N GLU A 19 -4.68 -0.08 2.91
CA GLU A 19 -3.74 1.03 3.08
C GLU A 19 -2.93 1.30 1.81
N ALA A 20 -2.39 0.25 1.19
CA ALA A 20 -1.53 0.40 0.00
C ALA A 20 -2.30 1.00 -1.19
N ASN A 21 -3.58 0.71 -1.31
CA ASN A 21 -4.39 1.19 -2.41
C ASN A 21 -5.03 2.55 -2.18
N THR A 22 -5.08 3.02 -0.94
CA THR A 22 -5.75 4.29 -0.59
C THR A 22 -4.79 5.36 -0.07
N HIS A 23 -3.61 4.98 0.39
CA HIS A 23 -2.65 5.91 0.98
C HIS A 23 -1.26 5.72 0.38
N LEU A 24 -0.65 6.80 -0.09
CA LEU A 24 0.74 6.77 -0.51
C LEU A 24 1.66 6.84 0.71
N PRO A 25 2.82 6.15 0.69
CA PRO A 25 3.83 6.32 1.73
C PRO A 25 4.33 7.76 1.80
N ASP A 26 4.71 8.22 2.99
CA ASP A 26 5.14 9.60 3.21
C ASP A 26 6.39 9.98 2.40
N ASP A 27 7.32 9.04 2.19
CA ASP A 27 8.50 9.29 1.38
C ASP A 27 8.16 9.55 -0.08
N VAL A 28 7.18 8.82 -0.63
CA VAL A 28 6.67 9.04 -1.99
C VAL A 28 5.97 10.39 -2.10
N LYS A 29 5.14 10.74 -1.13
CA LYS A 29 4.48 12.05 -1.08
C LYS A 29 5.49 13.19 -1.07
N ARG A 30 6.53 13.08 -0.24
CA ARG A 30 7.59 14.08 -0.16
C ARG A 30 8.36 14.21 -1.47
N ALA A 31 8.63 13.08 -2.14
CA ALA A 31 9.32 13.09 -3.43
C ALA A 31 8.49 13.82 -4.50
N ILE A 32 7.18 13.59 -4.53
CA ILE A 32 6.27 14.26 -5.48
C ILE A 32 6.21 15.75 -5.17
N GLU A 33 6.09 16.13 -3.92
CA GLU A 33 6.06 17.54 -3.50
C GLU A 33 7.36 18.26 -3.84
N ALA A 34 8.51 17.60 -3.64
CA ALA A 34 9.82 18.16 -4.02
C ALA A 34 9.93 18.36 -5.53
N CYS A 35 9.47 17.40 -6.32
CA CYS A 35 9.44 17.54 -7.78
C CYS A 35 8.54 18.70 -8.22
N ARG A 36 7.39 18.86 -7.58
CA ARG A 36 6.47 19.96 -7.86
C ARG A 36 7.11 21.33 -7.58
N ALA A 37 7.83 21.45 -6.48
CA ALA A 37 8.50 22.67 -6.09
C ALA A 37 9.62 23.08 -7.06
N CYS A 38 10.24 22.09 -7.74
CA CYS A 38 11.34 22.32 -8.67
C CYS A 38 10.92 22.39 -10.15
N GLU A 39 9.64 22.13 -10.45
CA GLU A 39 9.16 22.06 -11.83
C GLU A 39 8.78 23.44 -12.36
N ASP A 40 9.26 23.77 -13.55
CA ASP A 40 9.02 25.07 -14.20
C ASP A 40 8.03 24.98 -15.37
N GLY A 41 7.79 23.79 -15.91
CA GLY A 41 6.91 23.62 -17.07
C GLY A 41 5.43 23.66 -16.69
N ASP A 42 4.64 24.49 -17.36
CA ASP A 42 3.21 24.66 -17.06
C ASP A 42 2.42 23.35 -17.13
N ILE A 43 2.70 22.52 -18.15
CA ILE A 43 2.02 21.23 -18.33
C ILE A 43 2.42 20.27 -17.23
N ALA A 44 3.72 20.16 -16.93
CA ALA A 44 4.22 19.29 -15.89
C ALA A 44 3.72 19.69 -14.50
N VAL A 45 3.65 20.97 -14.23
CA VAL A 45 3.08 21.51 -12.98
C VAL A 45 1.61 21.09 -12.84
N GLY A 46 0.83 21.21 -13.90
CA GLY A 46 -0.57 20.80 -13.90
C GLY A 46 -0.75 19.29 -13.65
N VAL A 47 0.09 18.46 -14.25
CA VAL A 47 0.07 17.01 -14.04
C VAL A 47 0.42 16.68 -12.59
N LEU A 48 1.46 17.29 -12.04
CA LEU A 48 1.87 17.06 -10.65
C LEU A 48 0.78 17.52 -9.67
N ASP A 49 0.15 18.65 -9.93
CA ASP A 49 -0.96 19.13 -9.09
C ASP A 49 -2.14 18.15 -9.11
N ASN A 50 -2.46 17.58 -10.28
CA ASN A 50 -3.50 16.57 -10.39
C ASN A 50 -3.15 15.29 -9.63
N ILE A 51 -1.90 14.85 -9.68
CA ILE A 51 -1.43 13.68 -8.91
C ILE A 51 -1.56 13.96 -7.43
N MET A 52 -1.14 15.13 -6.96
CA MET A 52 -1.24 15.50 -5.54
C MET A 52 -2.68 15.57 -5.08
N GLU A 53 -3.57 16.16 -5.86
CA GLU A 53 -4.99 16.22 -5.56
C GLU A 53 -5.59 14.81 -5.48
N ASN A 54 -5.22 13.94 -6.44
CA ASN A 54 -5.71 12.57 -6.49
C ASN A 54 -5.35 11.79 -5.24
N TYR A 55 -4.09 11.80 -4.81
CA TYR A 55 -3.74 11.01 -3.61
C TYR A 55 -4.29 11.61 -2.32
N GLN A 56 -4.51 12.93 -2.28
CA GLN A 56 -5.17 13.56 -1.14
C GLN A 56 -6.64 13.16 -1.04
N ILE A 57 -7.34 13.07 -2.16
CA ILE A 57 -8.72 12.61 -2.22
C ILE A 57 -8.81 11.14 -1.79
N ALA A 58 -7.93 10.29 -2.32
CA ALA A 58 -7.87 8.88 -1.96
C ALA A 58 -7.66 8.69 -0.46
N ASP A 59 -6.74 9.45 0.11
CA ASP A 59 -6.40 9.42 1.53
C ASP A 59 -7.59 9.86 2.40
N ARG A 60 -8.23 10.97 2.04
CA ARG A 60 -9.34 11.55 2.78
C ARG A 60 -10.61 10.71 2.72
N GLU A 61 -10.93 10.17 1.56
CA GLU A 61 -12.17 9.45 1.31
C GLU A 61 -12.03 7.92 1.34
N CYS A 62 -10.82 7.41 1.59
CA CYS A 62 -10.52 5.97 1.59
C CYS A 62 -10.98 5.27 0.32
N VAL A 63 -10.70 5.90 -0.83
CA VAL A 63 -10.97 5.31 -2.14
C VAL A 63 -9.66 4.93 -2.81
N PRO A 64 -9.66 3.97 -3.77
CA PRO A 64 -8.43 3.58 -4.46
C PRO A 64 -7.76 4.76 -5.15
N ILE A 65 -6.41 4.79 -5.07
CA ILE A 65 -5.61 5.85 -5.67
C ILE A 65 -5.70 5.83 -7.20
N CYS A 66 -5.72 4.62 -7.78
CA CYS A 66 -5.82 4.45 -9.22
C CYS A 66 -6.62 3.19 -9.57
N GLN A 67 -6.88 3.02 -10.84
CA GLN A 67 -7.64 1.87 -11.36
C GLN A 67 -6.84 0.57 -11.37
N ASP A 68 -5.53 0.65 -11.20
CA ASP A 68 -4.63 -0.51 -11.25
C ASP A 68 -4.46 -1.15 -9.86
N THR A 69 -5.58 -1.45 -9.22
CA THR A 69 -5.62 -2.02 -7.88
C THR A 69 -6.02 -3.51 -7.86
N GLY A 70 -6.12 -4.12 -9.04
CA GLY A 70 -6.56 -5.52 -9.16
C GLY A 70 -5.49 -6.57 -8.91
N MET A 71 -4.24 -6.16 -8.68
CA MET A 71 -3.12 -7.07 -8.45
C MET A 71 -2.43 -6.71 -7.13
N ALA A 72 -2.19 -7.70 -6.30
CA ALA A 72 -1.44 -7.53 -5.06
C ALA A 72 -0.15 -8.35 -5.09
N CYS A 73 0.96 -7.71 -4.72
CA CYS A 73 2.24 -8.39 -4.52
C CYS A 73 2.53 -8.38 -3.03
N VAL A 74 2.66 -9.56 -2.44
CA VAL A 74 2.90 -9.72 -1.01
C VAL A 74 4.29 -10.28 -0.78
N PHE A 75 5.08 -9.58 0.02
CA PHE A 75 6.43 -10.00 0.41
C PHE A 75 6.41 -10.35 1.89
N LEU A 76 6.87 -11.56 2.21
CA LEU A 76 6.89 -12.07 3.57
C LEU A 76 8.32 -12.38 4.00
N GLU A 77 8.67 -11.95 5.20
CA GLU A 77 9.91 -12.34 5.85
C GLU A 77 9.54 -13.01 7.17
N ILE A 78 9.92 -14.28 7.30
CA ILE A 78 9.55 -15.10 8.45
C ILE A 78 10.82 -15.54 9.18
N GLY A 79 10.88 -15.26 10.48
CA GLY A 79 12.00 -15.66 11.30
C GLY A 79 12.06 -17.18 11.47
N GLN A 80 13.26 -17.69 11.70
CA GLN A 80 13.51 -19.14 11.82
C GLN A 80 12.71 -19.79 12.95
N ASP A 81 12.49 -19.09 14.04
CA ASP A 81 11.79 -19.61 15.23
C ASP A 81 10.28 -19.41 15.20
N VAL A 82 9.75 -18.92 14.08
CA VAL A 82 8.31 -18.69 13.91
C VAL A 82 7.67 -19.90 13.22
N HIS A 83 6.57 -20.38 13.80
CA HIS A 83 5.77 -21.45 13.22
C HIS A 83 4.34 -20.96 12.98
N LEU A 84 3.86 -21.13 11.74
CA LEU A 84 2.51 -20.74 11.37
C LEU A 84 1.55 -21.89 11.63
N VAL A 85 0.47 -21.62 12.35
CA VAL A 85 -0.51 -22.62 12.79
C VAL A 85 -1.92 -22.23 12.38
N GLY A 86 -2.79 -23.20 12.33
CA GLY A 86 -4.22 -22.98 12.10
C GLY A 86 -4.66 -23.00 10.64
N GLY A 87 -3.78 -23.35 9.71
CA GLY A 87 -4.12 -23.44 8.30
C GLY A 87 -2.93 -23.31 7.37
N ASP A 88 -3.21 -23.25 6.08
CA ASP A 88 -2.20 -23.08 5.05
C ASP A 88 -1.94 -21.59 4.80
N LEU A 89 -0.66 -21.22 4.74
CA LEU A 89 -0.25 -19.84 4.54
C LEU A 89 -0.80 -19.25 3.24
N ARG A 90 -0.71 -19.99 2.15
CA ARG A 90 -1.17 -19.49 0.84
C ARG A 90 -2.68 -19.22 0.86
N GLU A 91 -3.45 -20.13 1.43
CA GLU A 91 -4.90 -19.95 1.54
C GLU A 91 -5.24 -18.76 2.42
N ALA A 92 -4.51 -18.56 3.51
CA ALA A 92 -4.70 -17.42 4.40
C ALA A 92 -4.44 -16.08 3.70
N VAL A 93 -3.43 -16.00 2.85
CA VAL A 93 -3.11 -14.80 2.08
C VAL A 93 -4.19 -14.55 1.01
N ASP A 94 -4.66 -15.61 0.36
CA ASP A 94 -5.65 -15.51 -0.72
C ASP A 94 -7.07 -15.21 -0.21
N GLU A 95 -7.31 -15.45 1.04
CA GLU A 95 -8.61 -15.18 1.64
C GLU A 95 -8.87 -13.68 1.77
#